data_70c93a22548e17dbab415c6e4f5e98ad
#
_entry.id   70c93a22548e17dbab415c6e4f5e98ad
#
_cell.length_a   1.000
_cell.length_b   1.000
_cell.length_c   1.000
_cell.angle_alpha   90.00
_cell.angle_beta   90.00
_cell.angle_gamma   90.00
#
_symmetry.space_group_name_H-M   'P 1'
#
loop_
_entity.id
_entity.type
_entity.pdbx_description
1 polymer ?
#
loop_
_entity_poly.entity_id
_entity_poly.type
_entity_poly.pdbx_seq_one_letter_code
_entity_poly.pdbx_strand_id
1 'polypeptide(L)'
;MTLCNENAPILVNEEMGCNIWLMTVRAPEIATTARPGQFVHVKVPGMEAHILRRPFGVYAADAEAGTVDMMYQVLGFGTEHMTELAVGDAVEMIGPIGRGWQPPEGCKRALIVAGGVGSAPLYPLAEELTAAGVATDAILGAS
;
A
#
# COMPACT_ATOMS: atom_id res chain seq x y z
N MET A 1 16.97 0.97 -7.55
CA MET A 1 15.68 0.40 -7.11
C MET A 1 15.74 -1.09 -7.41
N THR A 2 15.69 -1.92 -6.41
CA THR A 2 15.65 -3.38 -6.58
C THR A 2 14.18 -3.80 -6.60
N LEU A 3 13.75 -4.44 -7.67
CA LEU A 3 12.42 -5.01 -7.78
C LEU A 3 12.46 -6.41 -7.19
N CYS A 4 11.61 -6.66 -6.20
CA CYS A 4 11.49 -7.95 -5.52
C CYS A 4 10.22 -8.68 -5.97
N ASN A 5 10.25 -10.01 -5.93
CA ASN A 5 9.07 -10.86 -6.12
C ASN A 5 8.97 -11.79 -4.93
N GLU A 6 7.98 -11.56 -4.09
CA GLU A 6 7.80 -12.29 -2.84
C GLU A 6 6.46 -13.02 -2.82
N ASN A 7 6.47 -14.23 -2.26
CA ASN A 7 5.25 -14.92 -1.86
C ASN A 7 4.95 -14.51 -0.42
N ALA A 8 4.00 -13.60 -0.26
CA ALA A 8 3.77 -12.83 0.95
C ALA A 8 2.58 -13.39 1.75
N PRO A 9 2.80 -14.08 2.88
CA PRO A 9 1.73 -14.54 3.76
C PRO A 9 0.90 -13.37 4.29
N ILE A 10 -0.41 -13.55 4.30
CA ILE A 10 -1.38 -12.60 4.85
C ILE A 10 -1.38 -12.71 6.37
N LEU A 11 -1.18 -11.59 7.04
CA LEU A 11 -1.19 -11.45 8.49
C LEU A 11 -2.50 -10.82 8.99
N VAL A 12 -3.07 -9.92 8.20
CA VAL A 12 -4.35 -9.24 8.45
C VAL A 12 -5.08 -9.10 7.13
N ASN A 13 -6.37 -9.30 7.12
CA ASN A 13 -7.26 -8.97 6.01
C ASN A 13 -8.64 -8.65 6.58
N GLU A 14 -8.93 -7.37 6.79
CA GLU A 14 -10.13 -6.95 7.51
C GLU A 14 -10.78 -5.70 6.90
N GLU A 15 -12.10 -5.62 7.02
CA GLU A 15 -12.86 -4.47 6.56
C GLU A 15 -12.73 -3.30 7.56
N MET A 16 -12.32 -2.14 7.03
CA MET A 16 -12.21 -0.88 7.77
C MET A 16 -13.50 -0.05 7.70
N GLY A 17 -14.47 -0.48 6.91
CA GLY A 17 -15.73 0.20 6.64
C GLY A 17 -15.85 0.74 5.22
N CYS A 18 -17.08 0.95 4.75
CA CYS A 18 -17.37 1.51 3.42
C CYS A 18 -16.72 0.75 2.26
N ASN A 19 -16.68 -0.58 2.31
CA ASN A 19 -16.00 -1.45 1.34
C ASN A 19 -14.49 -1.19 1.20
N ILE A 20 -13.86 -0.57 2.20
CA ILE A 20 -12.41 -0.40 2.28
C ILE A 20 -11.85 -1.45 3.22
N TRP A 21 -10.83 -2.14 2.76
CA TRP A 21 -10.15 -3.22 3.47
C TRP A 21 -8.69 -2.89 3.69
N LEU A 22 -8.16 -3.37 4.81
CA LEU A 22 -6.73 -3.37 5.12
C LEU A 22 -6.20 -4.80 4.97
N MET A 23 -5.15 -4.95 4.16
CA MET A 23 -4.38 -6.18 4.07
C MET A 23 -2.94 -5.93 4.51
N THR A 24 -2.52 -6.62 5.56
CA THR A 24 -1.12 -6.68 5.99
C THR A 24 -0.51 -8.00 5.57
N VAL A 25 0.64 -7.93 4.93
CA VAL A 25 1.37 -9.11 4.48
C VAL A 25 2.81 -9.10 4.98
N ARG A 26 3.42 -10.26 5.10
CA ARG A 26 4.86 -10.40 5.37
C ARG A 26 5.63 -10.39 4.05
N ALA A 27 6.32 -9.30 3.77
CA ALA A 27 7.13 -9.09 2.55
C ALA A 27 8.41 -8.29 2.88
N PRO A 28 9.40 -8.91 3.53
CA PRO A 28 10.54 -8.20 4.14
C PRO A 28 11.45 -7.49 3.13
N GLU A 29 11.63 -8.02 1.91
CA GLU A 29 12.45 -7.36 0.90
C GLU A 29 11.77 -6.10 0.36
N ILE A 30 10.44 -6.17 0.15
CA ILE A 30 9.64 -5.00 -0.25
C ILE A 30 9.60 -3.98 0.90
N ALA A 31 9.34 -4.44 2.14
CA ALA A 31 9.23 -3.57 3.31
C ALA A 31 10.48 -2.72 3.54
N THR A 32 11.67 -3.32 3.40
CA THR A 32 12.96 -2.62 3.58
C THR A 32 13.26 -1.58 2.50
N THR A 33 12.65 -1.70 1.33
CA THR A 33 12.99 -0.86 0.17
C THR A 33 11.86 0.06 -0.27
N ALA A 34 10.64 -0.16 0.21
CA ALA A 34 9.48 0.66 -0.12
C ALA A 34 9.64 2.11 0.34
N ARG A 35 9.16 3.05 -0.47
CA ARG A 35 9.16 4.48 -0.19
C ARG A 35 7.76 5.05 -0.41
N PRO A 36 7.39 6.15 0.27
CA PRO A 36 6.11 6.81 0.07
C PRO A 36 5.80 7.09 -1.40
N GLY A 37 4.58 6.76 -1.84
CA GLY A 37 4.12 6.94 -3.21
C GLY A 37 4.47 5.80 -4.17
N GLN A 38 5.12 4.76 -3.70
CA GLN A 38 5.30 3.53 -4.46
C GLN A 38 4.11 2.58 -4.29
N PHE A 39 4.01 1.61 -5.18
CA PHE A 39 2.97 0.61 -5.19
C PHE A 39 3.54 -0.79 -5.44
N VAL A 40 2.70 -1.78 -5.26
CA VAL A 40 2.99 -3.18 -5.52
C VAL A 40 2.00 -3.77 -6.51
N HIS A 41 2.42 -4.76 -7.28
CA HIS A 41 1.54 -5.58 -8.10
C HIS A 41 1.27 -6.91 -7.39
N VAL A 42 0.01 -7.16 -7.09
CA VAL A 42 -0.44 -8.35 -6.39
C VAL A 42 -1.11 -9.32 -7.36
N LYS A 43 -0.65 -10.57 -7.35
CA LYS A 43 -1.35 -11.69 -7.98
C LYS A 43 -2.20 -12.38 -6.92
N VAL A 44 -3.50 -12.38 -7.14
CA VAL A 44 -4.49 -12.95 -6.23
C VAL A 44 -4.56 -14.46 -6.47
N PRO A 45 -4.38 -15.31 -5.45
CA PRO A 45 -4.47 -16.77 -5.60
C PRO A 45 -5.90 -17.19 -5.97
N GLY A 46 -6.06 -18.36 -6.61
CA GLY A 46 -7.38 -18.87 -7.01
C GLY A 46 -8.01 -18.15 -8.20
N MET A 47 -7.24 -17.27 -8.88
CA MET A 47 -7.74 -16.49 -10.01
C MET A 47 -6.95 -16.77 -11.31
N GLU A 48 -6.66 -18.02 -11.60
CA GLU A 48 -5.79 -18.43 -12.72
C GLU A 48 -6.31 -17.96 -14.09
N ALA A 49 -7.63 -17.85 -14.25
CA ALA A 49 -8.24 -17.30 -15.46
C ALA A 49 -8.06 -15.78 -15.61
N HIS A 50 -7.62 -15.08 -14.55
CA HIS A 50 -7.43 -13.63 -14.50
C HIS A 50 -5.97 -13.31 -14.27
N ILE A 51 -5.17 -13.44 -15.32
CA ILE A 51 -3.69 -13.35 -15.28
C ILE A 51 -3.14 -11.99 -14.86
N LEU A 52 -3.95 -10.94 -14.92
CA LEU A 52 -3.47 -9.58 -14.60
C LEU A 52 -3.32 -9.40 -13.09
N ARG A 53 -2.17 -8.90 -12.67
CA ARG A 53 -1.91 -8.45 -11.31
C ARG A 53 -2.70 -7.15 -11.03
N ARG A 54 -3.01 -6.92 -9.76
CA ARG A 54 -3.69 -5.71 -9.29
C ARG A 54 -2.67 -4.77 -8.66
N PRO A 55 -2.65 -3.48 -9.05
CA PRO A 55 -1.79 -2.50 -8.42
C PRO A 55 -2.42 -1.98 -7.13
N PHE A 56 -1.64 -1.96 -6.04
CA PHE A 56 -2.04 -1.35 -4.78
C PHE A 56 -0.94 -0.44 -4.27
N GLY A 57 -1.31 0.78 -3.86
CA GLY A 57 -0.39 1.69 -3.18
C GLY A 57 0.06 1.10 -1.84
N VAL A 58 1.34 1.28 -1.52
CA VAL A 58 1.84 0.95 -0.19
C VAL A 58 1.28 1.97 0.80
N TYR A 59 0.46 1.50 1.75
CA TYR A 59 -0.11 2.30 2.83
C TYR A 59 0.87 2.47 3.98
N ALA A 60 1.53 1.39 4.37
CA ALA A 60 2.63 1.43 5.33
C ALA A 60 3.64 0.30 5.01
N ALA A 61 4.86 0.48 5.46
CA ALA A 61 5.89 -0.55 5.39
C ALA A 61 6.76 -0.48 6.64
N ASP A 62 6.86 -1.59 7.35
CA ASP A 62 7.70 -1.73 8.53
C ASP A 62 8.87 -2.64 8.19
N ALA A 63 10.07 -2.05 8.07
CA ALA A 63 11.29 -2.76 7.73
C ALA A 63 11.77 -3.70 8.85
N GLU A 64 11.46 -3.39 10.11
CA GLU A 64 11.85 -4.22 11.27
C GLU A 64 10.93 -5.43 11.39
N ALA A 65 9.62 -5.23 11.28
CA ALA A 65 8.64 -6.31 11.26
C ALA A 65 8.64 -7.09 9.95
N GLY A 66 9.15 -6.51 8.86
CA GLY A 66 9.12 -7.07 7.51
C GLY A 66 7.71 -7.12 6.94
N THR A 67 6.88 -6.12 7.23
CA THR A 67 5.47 -6.08 6.82
C THR A 67 5.18 -4.95 5.83
N VAL A 68 4.21 -5.20 4.97
CA VAL A 68 3.66 -4.21 4.03
C VAL A 68 2.15 -4.19 4.18
N ASP A 69 1.60 -2.99 4.32
CA ASP A 69 0.17 -2.74 4.41
C ASP A 69 -0.35 -2.13 3.10
N MET A 70 -1.50 -2.62 2.69
CA MET A 70 -2.24 -2.11 1.54
C MET A 70 -3.68 -1.85 1.94
N MET A 71 -4.20 -0.67 1.61
CA MET A 71 -5.65 -0.43 1.66
C MET A 71 -6.23 -0.58 0.27
N TYR A 72 -7.34 -1.30 0.17
CA TYR A 72 -8.04 -1.49 -1.10
C TYR A 72 -9.54 -1.33 -0.94
N GLN A 73 -10.15 -0.82 -2.00
CA GLN A 73 -11.61 -0.72 -2.10
C GLN A 73 -12.14 -1.89 -2.92
N VAL A 74 -13.24 -2.48 -2.47
CA VAL A 74 -13.92 -3.56 -3.20
C VAL A 74 -14.72 -2.94 -4.35
N LEU A 75 -14.22 -3.11 -5.59
CA LEU A 75 -14.80 -2.51 -6.79
C LEU A 75 -15.15 -3.53 -7.87
N GLY A 76 -14.76 -4.80 -7.69
CA GLY A 76 -15.03 -5.82 -8.68
C GLY A 76 -14.40 -7.15 -8.32
N PHE A 77 -14.60 -8.14 -9.17
CA PHE A 77 -14.34 -9.55 -8.93
C PHE A 77 -12.99 -9.84 -8.25
N GLY A 78 -11.90 -9.18 -8.67
CA GLY A 78 -10.58 -9.41 -8.07
C GLY A 78 -10.46 -8.94 -6.63
N THR A 79 -11.01 -7.77 -6.30
CA THR A 79 -11.02 -7.25 -4.94
C THR A 79 -12.11 -7.90 -4.08
N GLU A 80 -13.21 -8.36 -4.67
CA GLU A 80 -14.20 -9.22 -3.99
C GLU A 80 -13.54 -10.52 -3.54
N HIS A 81 -12.83 -11.21 -4.44
CA HIS A 81 -12.14 -12.44 -4.09
C HIS A 81 -11.04 -12.23 -3.04
N MET A 82 -10.38 -11.08 -3.03
CA MET A 82 -9.40 -10.74 -1.99
C MET A 82 -10.01 -10.69 -0.58
N THR A 83 -11.29 -10.33 -0.44
CA THR A 83 -11.96 -10.30 0.87
C THR A 83 -12.15 -11.69 1.48
N GLU A 84 -12.12 -12.73 0.65
CA GLU A 84 -12.28 -14.14 1.07
C GLU A 84 -10.96 -14.78 1.55
N LEU A 85 -9.82 -14.10 1.30
CA LEU A 85 -8.51 -14.60 1.70
C LEU A 85 -8.35 -14.52 3.22
N ALA A 86 -7.90 -15.61 3.81
CA ALA A 86 -7.70 -15.73 5.26
C ALA A 86 -6.25 -15.42 5.68
N VAL A 87 -6.07 -15.16 6.97
CA VAL A 87 -4.74 -15.13 7.59
C VAL A 87 -4.05 -16.47 7.39
N GLY A 88 -2.84 -16.46 6.87
CA GLY A 88 -2.05 -17.64 6.52
C GLY A 88 -2.09 -18.00 5.03
N ASP A 89 -3.08 -17.53 4.27
CA ASP A 89 -3.00 -17.55 2.81
C ASP A 89 -1.85 -16.65 2.35
N ALA A 90 -1.43 -16.79 1.10
CA ALA A 90 -0.35 -15.99 0.56
C ALA A 90 -0.73 -15.36 -0.78
N VAL A 91 -0.26 -14.14 -0.99
CA VAL A 91 -0.33 -13.45 -2.29
C VAL A 91 1.07 -13.33 -2.89
N GLU A 92 1.17 -13.43 -4.20
CA GLU A 92 2.44 -13.16 -4.89
C GLU A 92 2.53 -11.67 -5.21
N MET A 93 3.58 -11.01 -4.70
CA MET A 93 3.76 -9.56 -4.82
C MET A 93 5.04 -9.22 -5.59
N ILE A 94 4.93 -8.27 -6.52
CA ILE A 94 6.08 -7.64 -7.17
C ILE A 94 6.12 -6.18 -6.74
N GLY A 95 7.25 -5.75 -6.21
CA GLY A 95 7.46 -4.39 -5.74
C GLY A 95 8.84 -4.13 -5.15
N PRO A 96 9.06 -2.93 -4.63
CA PRO A 96 8.23 -1.74 -4.82
C PRO A 96 8.37 -1.18 -6.24
N ILE A 97 7.29 -0.60 -6.79
CA ILE A 97 7.23 -0.06 -8.16
C ILE A 97 6.99 1.46 -8.09
N GLY A 98 7.58 2.19 -9.02
CA GLY A 98 7.50 3.66 -9.09
C GLY A 98 8.67 4.35 -8.41
N ARG A 99 8.73 5.69 -8.55
CA ARG A 99 9.85 6.48 -7.99
C ARG A 99 9.63 6.92 -6.54
N GLY A 100 8.38 6.89 -6.09
CA GLY A 100 7.98 7.53 -4.83
C GLY A 100 7.97 9.06 -4.91
N TRP A 101 7.52 9.66 -3.81
CA TRP A 101 7.51 11.11 -3.66
C TRP A 101 8.91 11.62 -3.34
N GLN A 102 9.27 12.76 -3.92
CA GLN A 102 10.54 13.43 -3.66
C GLN A 102 10.25 14.91 -3.38
N PRO A 103 10.07 15.27 -2.12
CA PRO A 103 9.90 16.67 -1.74
C PRO A 103 11.11 17.49 -2.19
N PRO A 104 10.92 18.75 -2.63
CA PRO A 104 12.02 19.63 -2.98
C PRO A 104 12.98 19.81 -1.79
N GLU A 105 14.26 19.98 -2.09
CA GLU A 105 15.26 20.30 -1.07
C GLU A 105 14.91 21.61 -0.35
N GLY A 106 14.99 21.61 0.98
CA GLY A 106 14.62 22.75 1.81
C GLY A 106 13.10 23.00 1.92
N CYS A 107 12.26 22.04 1.56
CA CYS A 107 10.82 22.11 1.76
C CYS A 107 10.51 22.36 3.24
N LYS A 108 9.76 23.41 3.55
CA LYS A 108 9.36 23.78 4.92
C LYS A 108 7.87 23.57 5.17
N ARG A 109 7.08 23.51 4.12
CA ARG A 109 5.63 23.32 4.20
C ARG A 109 5.12 22.49 3.03
N ALA A 110 4.23 21.56 3.30
CA ALA A 110 3.57 20.72 2.32
C ALA A 110 2.05 20.77 2.50
N LEU A 111 1.32 20.67 1.39
CA LEU A 111 -0.12 20.48 1.38
C LEU A 111 -0.43 19.17 0.67
N ILE A 112 -1.04 18.23 1.38
CA ILE A 112 -1.52 16.97 0.85
C ILE A 112 -3.00 17.13 0.50
N VAL A 113 -3.36 16.80 -0.74
CA VAL A 113 -4.76 16.79 -1.20
C VAL A 113 -5.09 15.39 -1.70
N ALA A 114 -6.08 14.74 -1.09
CA ALA A 114 -6.43 13.37 -1.40
C ALA A 114 -7.94 13.10 -1.29
N GLY A 115 -8.40 12.03 -1.96
CA GLY A 115 -9.80 11.62 -1.92
C GLY A 115 -9.96 10.10 -1.93
N GLY A 116 -10.94 9.61 -1.16
CA GLY A 116 -11.28 8.19 -1.06
C GLY A 116 -10.08 7.31 -0.67
N VAL A 117 -10.06 6.06 -1.17
CA VAL A 117 -8.96 5.11 -0.92
C VAL A 117 -7.60 5.58 -1.48
N GLY A 118 -7.61 6.54 -2.42
CA GLY A 118 -6.40 7.18 -2.94
C GLY A 118 -5.62 8.00 -1.91
N SER A 119 -6.19 8.27 -0.73
CA SER A 119 -5.49 8.91 0.40
C SER A 119 -4.48 7.96 1.07
N ALA A 120 -4.71 6.66 1.03
CA ALA A 120 -3.90 5.66 1.71
C ALA A 120 -2.39 5.76 1.39
N PRO A 121 -1.93 5.77 0.13
CA PRO A 121 -0.50 5.84 -0.19
C PRO A 121 0.15 7.20 0.15
N LEU A 122 -0.63 8.21 0.57
CA LEU A 122 -0.11 9.50 1.02
C LEU A 122 0.17 9.54 2.53
N TYR A 123 -0.33 8.57 3.28
CA TYR A 123 -0.07 8.47 4.71
C TYR A 123 1.43 8.36 5.04
N PRO A 124 2.20 7.44 4.44
CA PRO A 124 3.64 7.35 4.72
C PRO A 124 4.42 8.60 4.29
N LEU A 125 3.95 9.33 3.27
CA LEU A 125 4.52 10.64 2.93
C LEU A 125 4.30 11.67 4.04
N ALA A 126 3.09 11.71 4.61
CA ALA A 126 2.78 12.64 5.71
C ALA A 126 3.64 12.35 6.94
N GLU A 127 3.88 11.08 7.26
CA GLU A 127 4.78 10.67 8.34
C GLU A 127 6.22 11.10 8.07
N GLU A 128 6.75 10.83 6.88
CA GLU A 128 8.11 11.21 6.49
C GLU A 128 8.32 12.72 6.54
N LEU A 129 7.39 13.51 5.99
CA LEU A 129 7.44 14.97 6.02
C LEU A 129 7.41 15.51 7.45
N THR A 130 6.52 14.98 8.28
CA THR A 130 6.38 15.40 9.68
C THR A 130 7.64 15.05 10.49
N ALA A 131 8.19 13.86 10.29
CA ALA A 131 9.45 13.43 10.91
C ALA A 131 10.63 14.31 10.48
N ALA A 132 10.62 14.82 9.24
CA ALA A 132 11.62 15.75 8.73
C ALA A 132 11.39 17.21 9.19
N GLY A 133 10.38 17.48 10.02
CA GLY A 133 10.05 18.82 10.52
C GLY A 133 9.38 19.74 9.49
N VAL A 134 8.82 19.18 8.43
CA VAL A 134 8.05 19.91 7.44
C VAL A 134 6.63 20.13 7.95
N ALA A 135 6.18 21.38 8.01
CA ALA A 135 4.80 21.70 8.36
C ALA A 135 3.86 21.13 7.30
N THR A 136 3.03 20.14 7.67
CA THR A 136 2.20 19.41 6.72
C THR A 136 0.72 19.63 7.02
N ASP A 137 0.01 20.17 6.04
CA ASP A 137 -1.45 20.30 6.04
C ASP A 137 -2.05 19.23 5.12
N ALA A 138 -3.28 18.76 5.43
CA ALA A 138 -3.98 17.80 4.59
C ALA A 138 -5.43 18.23 4.35
N ILE A 139 -5.88 18.07 3.10
CA ILE A 139 -7.28 18.18 2.71
C ILE A 139 -7.72 16.81 2.21
N LEU A 140 -8.63 16.19 2.94
CA LEU A 140 -9.14 14.87 2.62
C LEU A 140 -10.61 14.96 2.21
N GLY A 141 -10.92 14.42 1.03
CA GLY A 141 -12.30 14.28 0.55
C GLY A 141 -12.76 12.82 0.69
N ALA A 142 -14.02 12.63 1.08
CA ALA A 142 -14.70 11.33 1.06
C ALA A 142 -16.05 11.48 0.37
N SER A 143 -16.50 10.45 -0.31
CA SER A 143 -17.85 10.35 -0.93
C SER A 143 -18.67 9.34 -0.16
#